data_e96baa083a20cf82e823f3c4661c9ae1
#
_entry.id   e96baa083a20cf82e823f3c4661c9ae1
#
_cell.length_a   1.000
_cell.length_b   1.000
_cell.length_c   1.000
_cell.angle_alpha   90.00
_cell.angle_beta   90.00
_cell.angle_gamma   90.00
#
_symmetry.space_group_name_H-M   'P 1'
#
loop_
_entity.id
_entity.type
_entity.pdbx_description
1 polymer ?
#
loop_
_entity_poly.entity_id
_entity_poly.type
_entity_poly.pdbx_seq_one_letter_code
_entity_poly.pdbx_strand_id
1 'polypeptide(L)'
;MPGYQVKTETFAVGGVATVIRSLLDRQQFADPLGDAQRLGISSASWPLFGLVWPSALVLAAHMEHVPLGLRRVLEVGCGLALASLVVHRRDGLITATDRHPLTEAFLLENLRLNAMAPLAYQRGDWATPNPLLGRFDLIVGSDVLYDRGLPDLLCAFIELHAQASVEVVIVDPDRGNRPAFNRGMQALGFDRTERAVRTLPGSGLPYKGRLLSYRRVALAA
;
A
#
# COMPACT_ATOMS: atom_id res chain seq x y z
N MET A 1 -0.48 -17.68 -22.94
CA MET A 1 -1.37 -17.31 -21.83
C MET A 1 -0.48 -17.03 -20.63
N PRO A 2 -0.78 -16.04 -19.78
CA PRO A 2 -0.07 -15.91 -18.53
C PRO A 2 -0.26 -17.21 -17.73
N GLY A 3 0.79 -17.72 -17.08
CA GLY A 3 0.75 -18.97 -16.32
C GLY A 3 -0.06 -18.91 -15.02
N TYR A 4 -0.94 -17.88 -14.85
CA TYR A 4 -1.82 -17.67 -13.70
C TYR A 4 -3.24 -17.30 -14.15
N GLN A 5 -4.21 -17.51 -13.27
CA GLN A 5 -5.61 -17.19 -13.49
C GLN A 5 -6.01 -15.93 -12.74
N VAL A 6 -6.96 -15.20 -13.30
CA VAL A 6 -7.49 -13.96 -12.73
C VAL A 6 -9.02 -14.00 -12.66
N LYS A 7 -9.56 -13.19 -11.79
CA LYS A 7 -11.00 -12.88 -11.68
C LYS A 7 -11.21 -11.39 -11.67
N THR A 8 -12.43 -10.98 -11.95
CA THR A 8 -12.87 -9.58 -11.88
C THR A 8 -14.09 -9.52 -10.97
N GLU A 9 -14.01 -8.68 -9.95
CA GLU A 9 -15.07 -8.52 -8.95
C GLU A 9 -15.27 -7.03 -8.68
N THR A 10 -16.49 -6.66 -8.23
CA THR A 10 -16.78 -5.27 -7.85
C THR A 10 -16.72 -5.14 -6.33
N PHE A 11 -15.94 -4.17 -5.86
CA PHE A 11 -15.79 -3.83 -4.44
C PHE A 11 -16.25 -2.39 -4.19
N ALA A 12 -16.75 -2.13 -2.99
CA ALA A 12 -16.93 -0.76 -2.51
C ALA A 12 -15.56 -0.21 -2.03
N VAL A 13 -14.84 0.47 -2.91
CA VAL A 13 -13.52 1.05 -2.62
C VAL A 13 -13.69 2.55 -2.33
N GLY A 14 -13.51 2.93 -1.07
CA GLY A 14 -13.79 4.30 -0.63
C GLY A 14 -15.25 4.72 -0.87
N GLY A 15 -16.20 3.78 -0.68
CA GLY A 15 -17.63 4.05 -0.88
C GLY A 15 -18.11 4.02 -2.33
N VAL A 16 -17.23 3.85 -3.31
CA VAL A 16 -17.57 3.79 -4.74
C VAL A 16 -17.42 2.38 -5.28
N ALA A 17 -18.40 1.89 -6.04
CA ALA A 17 -18.32 0.62 -6.72
C ALA A 17 -17.15 0.64 -7.73
N THR A 18 -16.14 -0.19 -7.49
CA THR A 18 -14.90 -0.23 -8.25
C THR A 18 -14.65 -1.66 -8.74
N VAL A 19 -14.42 -1.81 -10.02
CA VAL A 19 -14.14 -3.10 -10.67
C VAL A 19 -12.67 -3.42 -10.48
N ILE A 20 -12.34 -4.54 -9.85
CA ILE A 20 -10.97 -4.95 -9.56
C ILE A 20 -10.69 -6.29 -10.21
N ARG A 21 -9.70 -6.32 -11.09
CA ARG A 21 -9.05 -7.54 -11.57
C ARG A 21 -7.99 -7.95 -10.56
N SER A 22 -8.12 -9.17 -10.05
CA SER A 22 -7.20 -9.77 -9.08
C SER A 22 -6.77 -11.16 -9.54
N LEU A 23 -5.80 -11.76 -8.88
CA LEU A 23 -5.54 -13.19 -9.00
C LEU A 23 -6.78 -13.99 -8.54
N LEU A 24 -7.01 -15.15 -9.13
CA LEU A 24 -8.13 -16.01 -8.77
C LEU A 24 -8.09 -16.37 -7.28
N ASP A 25 -6.93 -16.76 -6.78
CA ASP A 25 -6.70 -17.18 -5.39
C ASP A 25 -5.22 -17.10 -4.99
N ARG A 26 -4.88 -17.58 -3.79
CA ARG A 26 -3.52 -17.63 -3.24
C ARG A 26 -2.64 -18.74 -3.81
N GLN A 27 -3.15 -19.61 -4.63
CA GLN A 27 -2.41 -20.76 -5.16
C GLN A 27 -1.80 -20.46 -6.52
N GLN A 28 -2.05 -19.25 -7.05
CA GLN A 28 -1.50 -18.82 -8.33
C GLN A 28 0.02 -18.59 -8.21
N PHE A 29 0.76 -19.11 -9.18
CA PHE A 29 2.18 -18.85 -9.35
C PHE A 29 2.55 -18.90 -10.83
N ALA A 30 3.28 -17.90 -11.32
CA ALA A 30 3.91 -17.93 -12.64
C ALA A 30 5.09 -16.98 -12.68
N ASP A 31 6.26 -17.50 -12.89
CA ASP A 31 7.50 -16.72 -13.03
C ASP A 31 8.34 -17.27 -14.19
N PRO A 32 7.81 -17.27 -15.43
CA PRO A 32 8.46 -17.91 -16.58
C PRO A 32 9.79 -17.28 -16.96
N LEU A 33 10.02 -16.03 -16.59
CA LEU A 33 11.25 -15.28 -16.86
C LEU A 33 12.17 -15.20 -15.63
N GLY A 34 11.76 -15.73 -14.48
CA GLY A 34 12.51 -15.66 -13.24
C GLY A 34 12.61 -14.25 -12.63
N ASP A 35 11.71 -13.34 -13.00
CA ASP A 35 11.72 -11.96 -12.51
C ASP A 35 11.45 -11.89 -11.02
N ALA A 36 10.46 -12.62 -10.55
CA ALA A 36 10.12 -12.69 -9.13
C ALA A 36 11.23 -13.37 -8.33
N GLN A 37 11.82 -14.45 -8.86
CA GLN A 37 12.94 -15.13 -8.24
C GLN A 37 14.16 -14.21 -8.06
N ARG A 38 14.51 -13.41 -9.09
CA ARG A 38 15.61 -12.42 -9.02
C ARG A 38 15.39 -11.35 -7.96
N LEU A 39 14.13 -11.04 -7.65
CA LEU A 39 13.72 -10.10 -6.60
C LEU A 39 13.56 -10.77 -5.23
N GLY A 40 13.91 -12.06 -5.08
CA GLY A 40 13.75 -12.79 -3.83
C GLY A 40 12.28 -13.01 -3.42
N ILE A 41 11.36 -12.97 -4.39
CA ILE A 41 9.94 -13.25 -4.16
C ILE A 41 9.72 -14.76 -4.26
N SER A 42 9.45 -15.41 -3.11
CA SER A 42 9.17 -16.84 -3.07
C SER A 42 7.83 -17.20 -3.71
N SER A 43 7.63 -18.44 -4.11
CA SER A 43 6.34 -18.93 -4.63
C SER A 43 5.18 -18.72 -3.65
N ALA A 44 5.44 -18.78 -2.34
CA ALA A 44 4.44 -18.53 -1.30
C ALA A 44 4.07 -17.04 -1.16
N SER A 45 5.02 -16.14 -1.41
CA SER A 45 4.78 -14.69 -1.36
C SER A 45 4.37 -14.10 -2.70
N TRP A 46 4.59 -14.81 -3.80
CA TRP A 46 4.28 -14.35 -5.15
C TRP A 46 2.82 -13.89 -5.32
N PRO A 47 1.78 -14.62 -4.88
CA PRO A 47 0.40 -14.21 -5.14
C PRO A 47 -0.08 -13.05 -4.25
N LEU A 48 0.70 -12.63 -3.25
CA LEU A 48 0.24 -11.67 -2.25
C LEU A 48 -0.07 -10.28 -2.84
N PHE A 49 0.65 -9.85 -3.88
CA PHE A 49 0.42 -8.57 -4.55
C PHE A 49 -0.95 -8.49 -5.23
N GLY A 50 -1.43 -9.62 -5.74
CA GLY A 50 -2.57 -9.69 -6.66
C GLY A 50 -3.91 -10.02 -6.00
N LEU A 51 -4.04 -9.88 -4.68
CA LEU A 51 -5.25 -10.18 -3.92
C LEU A 51 -5.84 -8.93 -3.28
N VAL A 52 -7.17 -8.89 -3.17
CA VAL A 52 -7.85 -7.84 -2.41
C VAL A 52 -7.77 -8.18 -0.92
N TRP A 53 -6.90 -7.48 -0.21
CA TRP A 53 -6.73 -7.66 1.23
C TRP A 53 -7.74 -6.80 2.01
N PRO A 54 -8.30 -7.31 3.11
CA PRO A 54 -9.20 -6.54 3.97
C PRO A 54 -8.61 -5.21 4.43
N SER A 55 -7.32 -5.18 4.76
CA SER A 55 -6.61 -3.96 5.16
C SER A 55 -6.57 -2.90 4.06
N ALA A 56 -6.50 -3.31 2.80
CA ALA A 56 -6.52 -2.39 1.66
C ALA A 56 -7.87 -1.68 1.53
N LEU A 57 -8.98 -2.38 1.78
CA LEU A 57 -10.32 -1.78 1.81
C LEU A 57 -10.46 -0.77 2.97
N VAL A 58 -9.89 -1.08 4.14
CA VAL A 58 -9.87 -0.15 5.28
C VAL A 58 -9.05 1.10 4.96
N LEU A 59 -7.85 0.93 4.37
CA LEU A 59 -7.02 2.07 3.97
C LEU A 59 -7.72 2.92 2.91
N ALA A 60 -8.29 2.30 1.89
CA ALA A 60 -9.03 3.00 0.83
C ALA A 60 -10.19 3.84 1.40
N ALA A 61 -10.98 3.27 2.32
CA ALA A 61 -12.06 4.00 2.98
C ALA A 61 -11.53 5.15 3.85
N HIS A 62 -10.39 4.99 4.51
CA HIS A 62 -9.75 6.08 5.25
C HIS A 62 -9.32 7.20 4.31
N MET A 63 -8.70 6.85 3.17
CA MET A 63 -8.23 7.82 2.19
C MET A 63 -9.35 8.63 1.53
N GLU A 64 -10.61 8.19 1.59
CA GLU A 64 -11.77 8.96 1.12
C GLU A 64 -11.96 10.28 1.91
N HIS A 65 -11.53 10.30 3.17
CA HIS A 65 -11.78 11.43 4.08
C HIS A 65 -10.53 12.22 4.45
N VAL A 66 -9.33 11.75 4.05
CA VAL A 66 -8.07 12.46 4.33
C VAL A 66 -8.01 13.75 3.51
N PRO A 67 -7.72 14.91 4.13
CA PRO A 67 -7.47 16.15 3.38
C PRO A 67 -6.22 15.98 2.50
N LEU A 68 -6.39 16.03 1.18
CA LEU A 68 -5.28 15.86 0.22
C LEU A 68 -4.60 17.18 -0.12
N GLY A 69 -5.35 18.19 -0.53
CA GLY A 69 -4.78 19.46 -1.00
C GLY A 69 -3.71 19.23 -2.06
N LEU A 70 -2.57 19.88 -1.91
CA LEU A 70 -1.39 19.71 -2.79
C LEU A 70 -0.38 18.69 -2.24
N ARG A 71 -0.77 17.88 -1.24
CA ARG A 71 0.10 16.88 -0.64
C ARG A 71 0.50 15.82 -1.68
N ARG A 72 1.79 15.55 -1.78
CA ARG A 72 2.31 14.40 -2.52
C ARG A 72 2.12 13.15 -1.68
N VAL A 73 1.38 12.20 -2.19
CA VAL A 73 1.06 10.93 -1.51
C VAL A 73 1.87 9.79 -2.12
N LEU A 74 2.38 8.89 -1.27
CA LEU A 74 3.04 7.64 -1.67
C LEU A 74 2.30 6.47 -1.08
N GLU A 75 1.84 5.51 -1.90
CA GLU A 75 1.41 4.21 -1.41
C GLU A 75 2.54 3.20 -1.52
N VAL A 76 2.95 2.62 -0.38
CA VAL A 76 4.02 1.60 -0.28
C VAL A 76 3.42 0.21 -0.22
N GLY A 77 4.01 -0.75 -0.97
CA GLY A 77 3.49 -2.12 -1.05
C GLY A 77 2.04 -2.13 -1.53
N CYS A 78 1.77 -1.39 -2.60
CA CYS A 78 0.41 -1.08 -3.02
C CYS A 78 -0.41 -2.30 -3.50
N GLY A 79 0.24 -3.38 -3.95
CA GLY A 79 -0.44 -4.54 -4.51
C GLY A 79 -1.41 -4.16 -5.61
N LEU A 80 -2.73 -4.28 -5.36
CA LEU A 80 -3.78 -3.84 -6.29
C LEU A 80 -4.09 -2.33 -6.21
N ALA A 81 -3.37 -1.57 -5.38
CA ALA A 81 -3.36 -0.12 -5.27
C ALA A 81 -4.73 0.52 -4.93
N LEU A 82 -5.55 -0.13 -4.08
CA LEU A 82 -6.91 0.35 -3.80
C LEU A 82 -6.93 1.76 -3.19
N ALA A 83 -6.00 2.10 -2.31
CA ALA A 83 -5.90 3.44 -1.74
C ALA A 83 -5.44 4.46 -2.80
N SER A 84 -4.53 4.08 -3.70
CA SER A 84 -4.12 4.92 -4.83
C SER A 84 -5.27 5.22 -5.77
N LEU A 85 -6.14 4.25 -6.07
CA LEU A 85 -7.34 4.47 -6.88
C LEU A 85 -8.27 5.53 -6.24
N VAL A 86 -8.43 5.50 -4.91
CA VAL A 86 -9.23 6.49 -4.18
C VAL A 86 -8.60 7.87 -4.25
N VAL A 87 -7.31 7.99 -3.95
CA VAL A 87 -6.60 9.27 -3.98
C VAL A 87 -6.62 9.87 -5.39
N HIS A 88 -6.38 9.03 -6.41
CA HIS A 88 -6.38 9.46 -7.82
C HIS A 88 -7.76 9.93 -8.28
N ARG A 89 -8.85 9.22 -7.91
CA ARG A 89 -10.23 9.62 -8.19
C ARG A 89 -10.61 10.97 -7.58
N ARG A 90 -9.92 11.35 -6.48
CA ARG A 90 -10.07 12.63 -5.78
C ARG A 90 -9.10 13.70 -6.26
N ASP A 91 -8.51 13.52 -7.43
CA ASP A 91 -7.52 14.42 -8.05
C ASP A 91 -6.27 14.66 -7.16
N GLY A 92 -5.94 13.70 -6.29
CA GLY A 92 -4.77 13.75 -5.42
C GLY A 92 -3.47 13.39 -6.16
N LEU A 93 -2.35 13.99 -5.74
CA LEU A 93 -1.02 13.73 -6.29
C LEU A 93 -0.46 12.43 -5.69
N ILE A 94 -0.78 11.28 -6.30
CA ILE A 94 -0.40 9.95 -5.81
C ILE A 94 0.68 9.30 -6.67
N THR A 95 1.63 8.64 -6.02
CA THR A 95 2.53 7.65 -6.61
C THR A 95 2.32 6.32 -5.91
N ALA A 96 2.06 5.26 -6.66
CA ALA A 96 1.98 3.91 -6.14
C ALA A 96 3.32 3.19 -6.28
N THR A 97 3.72 2.40 -5.29
CA THR A 97 4.95 1.60 -5.36
C THR A 97 4.74 0.18 -4.86
N ASP A 98 5.37 -0.77 -5.55
CA ASP A 98 5.47 -2.16 -5.12
C ASP A 98 6.73 -2.80 -5.71
N ARG A 99 7.24 -3.86 -5.09
CA ARG A 99 8.41 -4.60 -5.61
C ARG A 99 8.01 -5.67 -6.63
N HIS A 100 6.74 -6.11 -6.65
CA HIS A 100 6.31 -7.22 -7.47
C HIS A 100 6.26 -6.84 -8.95
N PRO A 101 6.84 -7.65 -9.88
CA PRO A 101 6.99 -7.29 -11.29
C PRO A 101 5.67 -7.13 -12.05
N LEU A 102 4.57 -7.74 -11.58
CA LEU A 102 3.26 -7.67 -12.24
C LEU A 102 2.35 -6.56 -11.69
N THR A 103 2.72 -5.88 -10.62
CA THR A 103 1.85 -4.86 -9.98
C THR A 103 1.45 -3.77 -10.95
N GLU A 104 2.39 -3.22 -11.72
CA GLU A 104 2.11 -2.16 -12.69
C GLU A 104 1.06 -2.59 -13.73
N ALA A 105 1.20 -3.81 -14.27
CA ALA A 105 0.26 -4.33 -15.26
C ALA A 105 -1.16 -4.53 -14.69
N PHE A 106 -1.26 -4.95 -13.42
CA PHE A 106 -2.54 -5.06 -12.73
C PHE A 106 -3.14 -3.68 -12.43
N LEU A 107 -2.34 -2.72 -12.00
CA LEU A 107 -2.76 -1.35 -11.76
C LEU A 107 -3.31 -0.69 -13.03
N LEU A 108 -2.58 -0.76 -14.14
CA LEU A 108 -3.01 -0.19 -15.43
C LEU A 108 -4.34 -0.80 -15.89
N GLU A 109 -4.51 -2.12 -15.74
CA GLU A 109 -5.77 -2.76 -16.09
C GLU A 109 -6.91 -2.35 -15.14
N ASN A 110 -6.66 -2.22 -13.85
CA ASN A 110 -7.65 -1.75 -12.89
C ASN A 110 -8.08 -0.29 -13.15
N LEU A 111 -7.15 0.57 -13.55
CA LEU A 111 -7.47 1.94 -14.01
C LEU A 111 -8.36 1.90 -15.26
N ARG A 112 -7.99 1.09 -16.25
CA ARG A 112 -8.77 0.94 -17.49
C ARG A 112 -10.19 0.44 -17.24
N LEU A 113 -10.36 -0.58 -16.39
CA LEU A 113 -11.67 -1.15 -16.02
C LEU A 113 -12.59 -0.13 -15.37
N ASN A 114 -12.04 0.89 -14.73
CA ASN A 114 -12.78 1.94 -14.05
C ASN A 114 -12.79 3.29 -14.81
N ALA A 115 -12.41 3.30 -16.08
CA ALA A 115 -12.32 4.49 -16.93
C ALA A 115 -11.49 5.63 -16.28
N MET A 116 -10.45 5.28 -15.54
CA MET A 116 -9.54 6.23 -14.89
C MET A 116 -8.30 6.44 -15.75
N ALA A 117 -7.78 7.68 -15.74
CA ALA A 117 -6.48 7.99 -16.35
C ALA A 117 -5.33 7.24 -15.64
N PRO A 118 -4.18 7.00 -16.30
CA PRO A 118 -3.01 6.47 -15.65
C PRO A 118 -2.57 7.33 -14.47
N LEU A 119 -2.11 6.69 -13.39
CA LEU A 119 -1.46 7.35 -12.25
C LEU A 119 0.03 7.01 -12.21
N ALA A 120 0.82 7.79 -11.47
CA ALA A 120 2.25 7.56 -11.33
C ALA A 120 2.50 6.25 -10.58
N TYR A 121 3.29 5.36 -11.19
CA TYR A 121 3.77 4.12 -10.59
C TYR A 121 5.29 4.04 -10.69
N GLN A 122 5.93 3.55 -9.64
CA GLN A 122 7.34 3.19 -9.67
C GLN A 122 7.55 1.86 -8.95
N ARG A 123 8.26 0.94 -9.61
CA ARG A 123 8.66 -0.28 -8.92
C ARG A 123 9.67 0.08 -7.83
N GLY A 124 9.38 -0.27 -6.58
CA GLY A 124 10.21 0.04 -5.42
C GLY A 124 10.43 -1.19 -4.55
N ASP A 125 11.68 -1.47 -4.23
CA ASP A 125 12.08 -2.38 -3.17
C ASP A 125 12.60 -1.55 -2.00
N TRP A 126 12.13 -1.81 -0.79
CA TRP A 126 12.54 -1.04 0.39
C TRP A 126 14.00 -1.28 0.79
N ALA A 127 14.60 -2.39 0.33
CA ALA A 127 16.00 -2.68 0.53
C ALA A 127 16.93 -1.92 -0.44
N THR A 128 16.37 -1.33 -1.51
CA THR A 128 17.17 -0.64 -2.54
C THR A 128 16.76 0.83 -2.60
N PRO A 129 17.68 1.77 -2.30
CA PRO A 129 17.40 3.20 -2.41
C PRO A 129 16.95 3.59 -3.82
N ASN A 130 15.87 4.38 -3.92
CA ASN A 130 15.40 4.97 -5.17
C ASN A 130 15.28 6.50 -5.04
N PRO A 131 16.39 7.25 -5.15
CA PRO A 131 16.36 8.71 -4.97
C PRO A 131 15.48 9.44 -6.00
N LEU A 132 15.20 8.83 -7.15
CA LEU A 132 14.32 9.41 -8.19
C LEU A 132 12.84 9.42 -7.77
N LEU A 133 12.45 8.61 -6.80
CA LEU A 133 11.09 8.60 -6.27
C LEU A 133 10.73 9.93 -5.59
N GLY A 134 11.71 10.60 -4.99
CA GLY A 134 11.55 11.90 -4.33
C GLY A 134 10.99 11.78 -2.92
N ARG A 135 10.38 12.87 -2.41
CA ARG A 135 9.85 12.97 -1.05
C ARG A 135 8.35 13.30 -1.05
N PHE A 136 7.67 12.85 0.03
CA PHE A 136 6.21 12.86 0.13
C PHE A 136 5.75 13.45 1.47
N ASP A 137 4.57 14.08 1.43
CA ASP A 137 3.91 14.69 2.59
C ASP A 137 3.02 13.70 3.33
N LEU A 138 2.60 12.64 2.63
CA LEU A 138 1.80 11.55 3.16
C LEU A 138 2.28 10.22 2.57
N ILE A 139 2.63 9.27 3.44
CA ILE A 139 3.01 7.91 3.04
C ILE A 139 1.97 6.96 3.61
N VAL A 140 1.39 6.10 2.78
CA VAL A 140 0.34 5.18 3.20
C VAL A 140 0.67 3.74 2.79
N GLY A 141 0.17 2.77 3.56
CA GLY A 141 0.32 1.36 3.23
C GLY A 141 -0.65 0.48 4.01
N SER A 142 -0.91 -0.71 3.49
CA SER A 142 -1.81 -1.66 4.15
C SER A 142 -1.23 -3.07 4.12
N ASP A 143 -1.28 -3.76 5.26
CA ASP A 143 -0.77 -5.13 5.45
C ASP A 143 0.70 -5.33 5.06
N VAL A 144 1.54 -4.32 5.30
CA VAL A 144 2.95 -4.25 4.88
C VAL A 144 3.93 -4.77 5.94
N LEU A 145 3.46 -5.20 7.11
CA LEU A 145 4.28 -5.68 8.23
C LEU A 145 4.18 -7.21 8.42
N TYR A 146 4.05 -7.97 7.34
CA TYR A 146 3.79 -9.42 7.40
C TYR A 146 5.03 -10.29 7.63
N ASP A 147 6.24 -9.78 7.47
CA ASP A 147 7.51 -10.47 7.71
C ASP A 147 8.37 -9.73 8.74
N ARG A 148 9.24 -10.48 9.46
CA ARG A 148 10.05 -9.93 10.56
C ARG A 148 11.07 -8.89 10.13
N GLY A 149 11.61 -8.97 8.92
CA GLY A 149 12.58 -8.00 8.39
C GLY A 149 11.97 -6.71 7.84
N LEU A 150 10.66 -6.70 7.58
CA LEU A 150 9.99 -5.56 6.93
C LEU A 150 9.92 -4.29 7.77
N PRO A 151 9.75 -4.32 9.12
CA PRO A 151 9.71 -3.09 9.92
C PRO A 151 10.91 -2.19 9.72
N ASP A 152 12.12 -2.73 9.79
CA ASP A 152 13.35 -1.94 9.69
C ASP A 152 13.54 -1.41 8.27
N LEU A 153 13.29 -2.23 7.25
CA LEU A 153 13.35 -1.82 5.85
C LEU A 153 12.34 -0.71 5.54
N LEU A 154 11.11 -0.85 6.03
CA LEU A 154 10.07 0.15 5.81
C LEU A 154 10.38 1.46 6.55
N CYS A 155 10.91 1.41 7.77
CA CYS A 155 11.36 2.60 8.49
C CYS A 155 12.44 3.34 7.74
N ALA A 156 13.47 2.65 7.23
CA ALA A 156 14.54 3.25 6.43
C ALA A 156 14.02 3.85 5.12
N PHE A 157 13.11 3.15 4.45
CA PHE A 157 12.47 3.63 3.23
C PHE A 157 11.61 4.88 3.50
N ILE A 158 10.82 4.90 4.57
CA ILE A 158 10.03 6.06 4.98
C ILE A 158 10.96 7.25 5.24
N GLU A 159 12.04 7.08 5.99
CA GLU A 159 12.98 8.17 6.29
C GLU A 159 13.59 8.79 5.03
N LEU A 160 13.94 7.96 4.05
CA LEU A 160 14.49 8.42 2.77
C LEU A 160 13.47 9.26 1.98
N HIS A 161 12.20 8.87 2.01
CA HIS A 161 11.14 9.44 1.17
C HIS A 161 10.18 10.39 1.90
N ALA A 162 10.35 10.60 3.20
CA ALA A 162 9.55 11.53 3.99
C ALA A 162 10.01 12.98 3.79
N GLN A 163 9.05 13.90 3.68
CA GLN A 163 9.31 15.33 3.88
C GLN A 163 9.66 15.60 5.36
N ALA A 164 10.23 16.78 5.65
CA ALA A 164 10.53 17.20 7.01
C ALA A 164 9.27 17.22 7.90
N SER A 165 8.15 17.71 7.36
CA SER A 165 6.81 17.56 7.94
C SER A 165 6.06 16.52 7.13
N VAL A 166 5.67 15.42 7.77
CA VAL A 166 5.10 14.25 7.08
C VAL A 166 4.12 13.50 7.97
N GLU A 167 3.14 12.89 7.33
CA GLU A 167 2.24 11.92 7.97
C GLU A 167 2.45 10.54 7.33
N VAL A 168 2.44 9.49 8.14
CA VAL A 168 2.49 8.10 7.67
C VAL A 168 1.28 7.37 8.22
N VAL A 169 0.53 6.68 7.36
CA VAL A 169 -0.66 5.93 7.75
C VAL A 169 -0.53 4.48 7.32
N ILE A 170 -0.51 3.57 8.28
CA ILE A 170 -0.43 2.12 8.03
C ILE A 170 -1.68 1.43 8.58
N VAL A 171 -2.35 0.62 7.76
CA VAL A 171 -3.38 -0.30 8.22
C VAL A 171 -2.76 -1.68 8.42
N ASP A 172 -2.74 -2.12 9.69
CA ASP A 172 -2.15 -3.40 10.09
C ASP A 172 -3.22 -4.34 10.67
N PRO A 173 -3.36 -5.60 10.18
CA PRO A 173 -4.34 -6.57 10.69
C PRO A 173 -3.88 -7.24 12.00
N ASP A 174 -3.25 -6.49 12.90
CA ASP A 174 -2.69 -6.95 14.19
C ASP A 174 -1.57 -8.00 14.02
N ARG A 175 -0.70 -7.78 13.04
CA ARG A 175 0.49 -8.62 12.85
C ARG A 175 1.50 -8.44 13.99
N GLY A 176 2.23 -9.51 14.31
CA GLY A 176 3.20 -9.52 15.42
C GLY A 176 4.38 -8.55 15.25
N ASN A 177 4.61 -8.02 14.05
CA ASN A 177 5.74 -7.15 13.74
C ASN A 177 5.48 -5.65 14.03
N ARG A 178 4.22 -5.26 14.28
CA ARG A 178 3.85 -3.87 14.61
C ARG A 178 4.68 -3.25 15.75
N PRO A 179 4.98 -3.94 16.88
CA PRO A 179 5.80 -3.34 17.95
C PRO A 179 7.21 -2.95 17.51
N ALA A 180 7.83 -3.72 16.61
CA ALA A 180 9.14 -3.38 16.03
C ALA A 180 9.04 -2.12 15.17
N PHE A 181 8.06 -2.05 14.28
CA PHE A 181 7.79 -0.88 13.46
C PHE A 181 7.52 0.38 14.30
N ASN A 182 6.69 0.27 15.35
CA ASN A 182 6.41 1.38 16.27
C ASN A 182 7.69 1.95 16.91
N ARG A 183 8.61 1.07 17.36
CA ARG A 183 9.90 1.52 17.93
C ARG A 183 10.78 2.20 16.89
N GLY A 184 10.84 1.65 15.67
CA GLY A 184 11.59 2.27 14.56
C GLY A 184 11.08 3.66 14.22
N MET A 185 9.76 3.82 14.06
CA MET A 185 9.16 5.13 13.78
C MET A 185 9.37 6.14 14.92
N GLN A 186 9.28 5.69 16.17
CA GLN A 186 9.58 6.54 17.33
C GLN A 186 11.05 7.00 17.35
N ALA A 187 11.99 6.11 17.02
CA ALA A 187 13.41 6.45 16.90
C ALA A 187 13.69 7.48 15.79
N LEU A 188 12.85 7.52 14.75
CA LEU A 188 12.89 8.52 13.67
C LEU A 188 12.15 9.83 14.02
N GLY A 189 11.72 10.01 15.28
CA GLY A 189 11.07 11.24 15.74
C GLY A 189 9.60 11.38 15.38
N PHE A 190 8.91 10.27 15.08
CA PHE A 190 7.48 10.31 14.80
C PHE A 190 6.65 10.15 16.09
N ASP A 191 5.68 11.04 16.26
CA ASP A 191 4.59 10.86 17.23
C ASP A 191 3.56 9.88 16.65
N ARG A 192 3.09 8.97 17.50
CA ARG A 192 2.16 7.91 17.11
C ARG A 192 0.78 8.08 17.74
N THR A 193 -0.25 7.89 16.92
CA THR A 193 -1.61 7.58 17.36
C THR A 193 -2.08 6.28 16.72
N GLU A 194 -2.98 5.54 17.36
CA GLU A 194 -3.56 4.33 16.80
C GLU A 194 -5.04 4.20 17.13
N ARG A 195 -5.80 3.64 16.19
CA ARG A 195 -7.22 3.37 16.35
C ARG A 195 -7.52 1.95 15.93
N ALA A 196 -8.23 1.20 16.81
CA ALA A 196 -8.71 -0.13 16.44
C ALA A 196 -9.78 -0.03 15.35
N VAL A 197 -9.71 -0.94 14.38
CA VAL A 197 -10.73 -1.13 13.36
C VAL A 197 -11.32 -2.53 13.57
N ARG A 198 -12.63 -2.61 13.74
CA ARG A 198 -13.31 -3.86 14.10
C ARG A 198 -14.22 -4.40 13.01
N THR A 199 -14.52 -3.61 12.00
CA THR A 199 -15.40 -3.97 10.88
C THR A 199 -14.82 -3.48 9.56
N LEU A 200 -15.09 -4.21 8.49
CA LEU A 200 -14.77 -3.79 7.13
C LEU A 200 -15.73 -2.70 6.66
N PRO A 201 -15.22 -1.67 5.99
CA PRO A 201 -16.04 -0.64 5.37
C PRO A 201 -17.02 -1.24 4.34
N GLY A 202 -18.22 -0.72 4.30
CA GLY A 202 -19.27 -1.11 3.33
C GLY A 202 -19.97 -2.43 3.63
N SER A 203 -19.25 -3.48 4.04
CA SER A 203 -19.85 -4.78 4.32
C SER A 203 -20.25 -4.99 5.78
N GLY A 204 -19.62 -4.25 6.72
CA GLY A 204 -19.80 -4.46 8.16
C GLY A 204 -19.26 -5.78 8.69
N LEU A 205 -18.62 -6.60 7.84
CA LEU A 205 -18.03 -7.88 8.25
C LEU A 205 -16.95 -7.67 9.34
N PRO A 206 -16.79 -8.61 10.27
CA PRO A 206 -15.76 -8.51 11.30
C PRO A 206 -14.37 -8.35 10.70
N TYR A 207 -13.60 -7.41 11.24
CA TYR A 207 -12.21 -7.20 10.93
C TYR A 207 -11.42 -7.02 12.23
N LYS A 208 -10.20 -7.52 12.28
CA LYS A 208 -9.30 -7.31 13.40
C LYS A 208 -8.05 -6.60 12.88
N GLY A 209 -7.90 -5.34 13.26
CA GLY A 209 -6.73 -4.58 12.87
C GLY A 209 -6.72 -3.17 13.46
N ARG A 210 -5.74 -2.40 13.03
CA ARG A 210 -5.51 -1.03 13.50
C ARG A 210 -5.14 -0.11 12.35
N LEU A 211 -5.58 1.11 12.46
CA LEU A 211 -5.06 2.24 11.70
C LEU A 211 -4.01 2.91 12.59
N LEU A 212 -2.79 2.92 12.12
CA LEU A 212 -1.60 3.49 12.77
C LEU A 212 -1.28 4.79 12.04
N SER A 213 -1.26 5.90 12.76
CA SER A 213 -0.88 7.21 12.22
C SER A 213 0.37 7.71 12.94
N TYR A 214 1.35 8.14 12.17
CA TYR A 214 2.61 8.69 12.65
C TYR A 214 2.78 10.07 12.04
N ARG A 215 3.16 11.04 12.85
CA ARG A 215 3.40 12.41 12.41
C ARG A 215 4.76 12.89 12.86
N ARG A 216 5.44 13.55 11.96
CA ARG A 216 6.65 14.31 12.26
C ARG A 216 6.45 15.72 11.73
N VAL A 217 6.78 16.72 12.54
CA VAL A 217 6.69 18.14 12.19
C VAL A 217 8.11 18.69 12.18
N ALA A 218 8.49 19.41 11.13
CA ALA A 218 9.77 20.11 11.11
C ALA A 218 9.84 21.06 12.32
N LEU A 219 10.95 21.02 13.04
CA LEU A 219 11.21 22.05 14.05
C LEU A 219 11.28 23.40 13.35
N ALA A 220 10.59 24.39 13.90
CA ALA A 220 10.74 25.76 13.44
C ALA A 220 12.21 26.18 13.62
N ALA A 221 12.84 26.62 12.53
CA ALA A 221 14.19 27.13 12.55
C ALA A 221 14.27 28.48 13.27
#